data_282d6bccebee0792bafd3a58098e3ecf
#
_entry.id   282d6bccebee0792bafd3a58098e3ecf
#
_cell.length_a   1.000
_cell.length_b   1.000
_cell.length_c   1.000
_cell.angle_alpha   90.00
_cell.angle_beta   90.00
_cell.angle_gamma   90.00
#
_symmetry.space_group_name_H-M   'P 1'
#
loop_
_entity.id
_entity.type
_entity.pdbx_description
1 polymer ?
#
loop_
_entity_poly.entity_id
_entity_poly.type
_entity_poly.pdbx_seq_one_letter_code
_entity_poly.pdbx_strand_id
1 'polypeptide(L)'
;MDLKGRSNPRHSGWPIIAVLLMLTTSNAWPNNNTQATRVITTPSTTSEVSVVLGKQIIRKLYDSCGLDIRYLDVPAARAVLMAEKGQSDGELARIPMAVNDNAPLLPLTTPIQEARLVSVALNGKAGDSKASLKGKRIGFLNGYRMIARVLPEDATQVATSDTFQLIDLLERGRIDVALTLEWDALAAKRKNPNLSIGEPLLQAPLYHWVHESRKDDIPCLSRALESMKASGEIDQIISDGIGQEIAQ
;
A
#
# COMPACT_ATOMS: atom_id res chain seq x y z
N MET A 1 -49.54 9.14 -100.87
CA MET A 1 -48.52 8.24 -101.35
C MET A 1 -47.77 7.67 -100.14
N ASP A 2 -48.23 6.59 -99.73
CA ASP A 2 -47.55 5.27 -99.53
C ASP A 2 -46.55 5.23 -98.41
N LEU A 3 -46.76 4.49 -97.51
CA LEU A 3 -47.00 3.11 -97.11
C LEU A 3 -45.95 2.59 -96.20
N LYS A 4 -46.38 1.88 -95.17
CA LYS A 4 -45.76 0.70 -94.54
C LYS A 4 -44.41 0.97 -93.75
N GLY A 5 -44.22 0.36 -92.64
CA GLY A 5 -44.89 -0.67 -91.90
C GLY A 5 -43.91 -1.25 -90.87
N ARG A 6 -44.47 -1.89 -89.84
CA ARG A 6 -43.91 -2.99 -89.04
C ARG A 6 -42.53 -2.75 -88.35
N SER A 7 -42.30 -3.17 -87.18
CA SER A 7 -42.74 -4.28 -86.30
C SER A 7 -42.07 -4.14 -84.93
N ASN A 8 -42.82 -4.49 -83.91
CA ASN A 8 -42.38 -4.74 -82.57
C ASN A 8 -41.58 -6.04 -82.48
N PRO A 9 -40.61 -6.15 -81.59
CA PRO A 9 -40.70 -7.25 -80.65
C PRO A 9 -40.39 -6.82 -79.18
N ARG A 10 -41.18 -7.50 -78.37
CA ARG A 10 -41.11 -7.60 -76.92
C ARG A 10 -39.74 -8.05 -76.46
N HIS A 11 -39.16 -7.31 -75.49
CA HIS A 11 -38.15 -7.90 -74.62
C HIS A 11 -38.58 -7.68 -73.17
N SER A 12 -38.70 -8.81 -72.51
CA SER A 12 -38.98 -9.04 -71.08
C SER A 12 -38.00 -8.30 -70.18
N GLY A 13 -38.50 -7.36 -69.45
CA GLY A 13 -37.70 -6.76 -68.34
C GLY A 13 -37.78 -7.59 -67.10
N TRP A 14 -36.66 -8.04 -66.60
CA TRP A 14 -36.50 -8.56 -65.25
C TRP A 14 -36.38 -7.39 -64.27
N PRO A 15 -37.01 -7.45 -63.10
CA PRO A 15 -36.80 -6.43 -62.09
C PRO A 15 -35.46 -6.67 -61.42
N ILE A 16 -34.58 -5.69 -61.51
CA ILE A 16 -33.34 -5.63 -60.70
C ILE A 16 -33.77 -5.32 -59.26
N ILE A 17 -33.77 -6.34 -58.44
CA ILE A 17 -33.88 -6.17 -56.97
C ILE A 17 -32.55 -5.59 -56.47
N ALA A 18 -32.52 -4.29 -56.23
CA ALA A 18 -31.44 -3.60 -55.54
C ALA A 18 -31.48 -4.01 -54.06
N VAL A 19 -30.65 -5.01 -53.68
CA VAL A 19 -30.40 -5.32 -52.26
C VAL A 19 -29.58 -4.18 -51.65
N LEU A 20 -30.26 -3.30 -50.94
CA LEU A 20 -29.65 -2.26 -50.16
C LEU A 20 -28.96 -2.92 -48.90
N LEU A 21 -27.68 -3.24 -49.00
CA LEU A 21 -26.87 -3.66 -47.85
C LEU A 21 -26.74 -2.42 -46.91
N MET A 22 -27.57 -2.38 -45.89
CA MET A 22 -27.35 -1.48 -44.76
C MET A 22 -26.12 -2.00 -43.97
N LEU A 23 -24.95 -1.43 -44.23
CA LEU A 23 -23.79 -1.51 -43.36
C LEU A 23 -24.11 -0.77 -42.05
N THR A 24 -24.62 -1.49 -41.06
CA THR A 24 -24.68 -0.99 -39.70
C THR A 24 -23.24 -0.90 -39.19
N THR A 25 -22.59 0.24 -39.36
CA THR A 25 -21.37 0.57 -38.61
C THR A 25 -21.78 0.70 -37.16
N SER A 26 -21.59 -0.35 -36.38
CA SER A 26 -21.59 -0.25 -34.93
C SER A 26 -20.41 0.63 -34.55
N ASN A 27 -20.66 1.92 -34.31
CA ASN A 27 -19.75 2.80 -33.62
C ASN A 27 -19.61 2.26 -32.18
N ALA A 28 -18.72 1.31 -32.00
CA ALA A 28 -18.20 0.97 -30.68
C ALA A 28 -17.43 2.20 -30.21
N TRP A 29 -18.07 3.06 -29.43
CA TRP A 29 -17.40 4.09 -28.68
C TRP A 29 -16.36 3.37 -27.80
N PRO A 30 -15.07 3.77 -27.86
CA PRO A 30 -14.13 3.25 -26.89
C PRO A 30 -14.68 3.59 -25.51
N ASN A 31 -14.99 2.56 -24.74
CA ASN A 31 -15.43 2.73 -23.36
C ASN A 31 -14.18 3.18 -22.58
N ASN A 32 -13.84 4.48 -22.70
CA ASN A 32 -12.80 5.13 -21.89
C ASN A 32 -13.31 5.25 -20.45
N ASN A 33 -13.55 4.11 -19.83
CA ASN A 33 -13.72 4.02 -18.39
C ASN A 33 -12.33 4.13 -17.74
N THR A 34 -11.64 5.25 -17.98
CA THR A 34 -10.46 5.63 -17.18
C THR A 34 -10.97 5.93 -15.78
N GLN A 35 -11.06 4.87 -14.97
CA GLN A 35 -11.29 5.06 -13.55
C GLN A 35 -10.19 5.99 -13.03
N ALA A 36 -10.61 7.06 -12.33
CA ALA A 36 -9.65 8.02 -11.79
C ALA A 36 -8.63 7.30 -10.90
N THR A 37 -7.35 7.53 -11.15
CA THR A 37 -6.24 6.96 -10.37
C THR A 37 -6.42 7.29 -8.89
N ARG A 38 -6.40 6.28 -8.03
CA ARG A 38 -6.49 6.45 -6.57
C ARG A 38 -5.18 7.01 -6.02
N VAL A 39 -5.29 7.93 -5.09
CA VAL A 39 -4.14 8.53 -4.39
C VAL A 39 -4.01 7.91 -3.00
N ILE A 40 -2.94 7.21 -2.76
CA ILE A 40 -2.67 6.57 -1.47
C ILE A 40 -1.52 7.30 -0.78
N THR A 41 -1.77 7.88 0.39
CA THR A 41 -0.71 8.49 1.19
C THR A 41 0.15 7.43 1.85
N THR A 42 1.44 7.70 1.93
CA THR A 42 2.41 6.80 2.56
C THR A 42 3.43 7.62 3.37
N PRO A 43 4.06 7.04 4.39
CA PRO A 43 5.20 7.66 5.04
C PRO A 43 6.32 7.94 4.02
N SER A 44 6.94 9.13 4.13
CA SER A 44 8.04 9.55 3.24
C SER A 44 9.38 8.86 3.51
N THR A 45 9.40 7.88 4.38
CA THR A 45 10.55 7.03 4.70
C THR A 45 10.74 5.98 3.61
N THR A 46 11.15 6.41 2.42
CA THR A 46 11.26 5.55 1.23
C THR A 46 12.33 4.47 1.34
N SER A 47 13.22 4.56 2.31
CA SER A 47 14.26 3.57 2.61
C SER A 47 13.83 2.51 3.62
N GLU A 48 12.63 2.61 4.21
CA GLU A 48 12.13 1.62 5.15
C GLU A 48 11.55 0.42 4.41
N VAL A 49 12.03 -0.76 4.77
CA VAL A 49 11.58 -2.02 4.20
C VAL A 49 10.08 -2.18 4.39
N SER A 50 9.56 -1.84 5.57
CA SER A 50 8.13 -1.90 5.88
C SER A 50 7.27 -1.05 4.92
N VAL A 51 7.74 0.14 4.54
CA VAL A 51 7.05 1.02 3.59
C VAL A 51 7.13 0.48 2.16
N VAL A 52 8.32 0.01 1.74
CA VAL A 52 8.53 -0.57 0.41
C VAL A 52 7.64 -1.80 0.20
N LEU A 53 7.65 -2.73 1.17
CA LEU A 53 6.82 -3.93 1.12
C LEU A 53 5.33 -3.61 1.17
N GLY A 54 4.93 -2.66 2.01
CA GLY A 54 3.56 -2.16 2.05
C GLY A 54 3.09 -1.64 0.70
N LYS A 55 3.92 -0.83 0.01
CA LYS A 55 3.62 -0.35 -1.35
C LYS A 55 3.48 -1.49 -2.35
N GLN A 56 4.35 -2.50 -2.31
CA GLN A 56 4.24 -3.66 -3.21
C GLN A 56 2.94 -4.44 -2.99
N ILE A 57 2.59 -4.72 -1.73
CA ILE A 57 1.35 -5.43 -1.38
C ILE A 57 0.13 -4.63 -1.85
N ILE A 58 0.04 -3.35 -1.51
CA ILE A 58 -1.11 -2.51 -1.87
C ILE A 58 -1.22 -2.33 -3.38
N ARG A 59 -0.10 -2.19 -4.11
CA ARG A 59 -0.12 -2.16 -5.58
C ARG A 59 -0.80 -3.40 -6.14
N LYS A 60 -0.39 -4.59 -5.72
CA LYS A 60 -0.97 -5.86 -6.18
C LYS A 60 -2.46 -5.98 -5.86
N LEU A 61 -2.91 -5.49 -4.70
CA LEU A 61 -4.33 -5.48 -4.35
C LEU A 61 -5.15 -4.64 -5.35
N TYR A 62 -4.69 -3.44 -5.64
CA TYR A 62 -5.38 -2.54 -6.56
C TYR A 62 -5.33 -3.04 -8.00
N ASP A 63 -4.18 -3.56 -8.44
CA ASP A 63 -4.02 -4.17 -9.77
C ASP A 63 -4.97 -5.36 -9.96
N SER A 64 -5.15 -6.20 -8.92
CA SER A 64 -6.11 -7.32 -8.94
C SER A 64 -7.57 -6.88 -9.08
N CYS A 65 -7.87 -5.62 -8.73
CA CYS A 65 -9.19 -5.01 -8.87
C CYS A 65 -9.32 -4.13 -10.14
N GLY A 66 -8.28 -4.06 -10.97
CA GLY A 66 -8.26 -3.19 -12.15
C GLY A 66 -8.26 -1.70 -11.80
N LEU A 67 -7.76 -1.34 -10.62
CA LEU A 67 -7.72 0.02 -10.11
C LEU A 67 -6.30 0.58 -10.18
N ASP A 68 -6.14 1.73 -10.84
CA ASP A 68 -4.87 2.44 -10.85
C ASP A 68 -4.64 3.19 -9.54
N ILE A 69 -3.39 3.14 -9.04
CA ILE A 69 -2.98 3.92 -7.86
C ILE A 69 -1.69 4.69 -8.12
N ARG A 70 -1.55 5.79 -7.41
CA ARG A 70 -0.28 6.48 -7.20
C ARG A 70 -0.04 6.71 -5.72
N TYR A 71 1.22 6.65 -5.32
CA TYR A 71 1.61 6.95 -3.95
C TYR A 71 1.95 8.42 -3.80
N LEU A 72 1.59 8.98 -2.63
CA LEU A 72 1.96 10.32 -2.21
C LEU A 72 2.78 10.19 -0.91
N ASP A 73 4.08 10.32 -1.05
CA ASP A 73 5.04 10.23 0.06
C ASP A 73 5.05 11.53 0.86
N VAL A 74 4.66 11.47 2.13
CA VAL A 74 4.59 12.59 3.06
C VAL A 74 4.98 12.14 4.47
N PRO A 75 5.39 13.05 5.38
CA PRO A 75 5.70 12.65 6.76
C PRO A 75 4.57 11.80 7.39
N ALA A 76 4.94 10.77 8.15
CA ALA A 76 4.02 9.73 8.64
C ALA A 76 2.75 10.29 9.34
N ALA A 77 2.91 11.32 10.19
CA ALA A 77 1.77 11.97 10.84
C ALA A 77 0.87 12.73 9.85
N ARG A 78 1.46 13.27 8.77
CA ARG A 78 0.72 13.96 7.71
C ARG A 78 -0.03 12.99 6.81
N ALA A 79 0.53 11.81 6.56
CA ALA A 79 -0.08 10.79 5.71
C ALA A 79 -1.48 10.42 6.20
N VAL A 80 -1.59 10.04 7.47
CA VAL A 80 -2.89 9.67 8.06
C VAL A 80 -3.85 10.88 8.11
N LEU A 81 -3.34 12.06 8.47
CA LEU A 81 -4.19 13.27 8.55
C LEU A 81 -4.75 13.69 7.19
N MET A 82 -4.00 13.53 6.10
CA MET A 82 -4.48 13.80 4.74
C MET A 82 -5.57 12.81 4.34
N ALA A 83 -5.39 11.54 4.64
CA ALA A 83 -6.41 10.53 4.38
C ALA A 83 -7.69 10.79 5.21
N GLU A 84 -7.57 11.11 6.50
CA GLU A 84 -8.68 11.49 7.37
C GLU A 84 -9.48 12.71 6.86
N LYS A 85 -8.83 13.62 6.14
CA LYS A 85 -9.44 14.81 5.57
C LYS A 85 -9.94 14.64 4.12
N GLY A 86 -9.86 13.42 3.57
CA GLY A 86 -10.22 13.16 2.18
C GLY A 86 -9.33 13.83 1.15
N GLN A 87 -8.11 14.22 1.52
CA GLN A 87 -7.10 14.77 0.61
C GLN A 87 -6.33 13.69 -0.14
N SER A 88 -6.59 12.43 0.21
CA SER A 88 -6.20 11.23 -0.53
C SER A 88 -7.34 10.21 -0.45
N ASP A 89 -7.31 9.21 -1.32
CA ASP A 89 -8.33 8.16 -1.39
C ASP A 89 -8.11 7.05 -0.34
N GLY A 90 -6.93 7.04 0.29
CA GLY A 90 -6.61 6.10 1.35
C GLY A 90 -5.21 6.33 1.92
N GLU A 91 -4.87 5.51 2.90
CA GLU A 91 -3.56 5.48 3.58
C GLU A 91 -2.99 4.08 3.53
N LEU A 92 -1.67 3.99 3.26
CA LEU A 92 -0.97 2.75 2.95
C LEU A 92 -1.27 1.64 3.97
N ALA A 93 -0.93 1.89 5.22
CA ALA A 93 -1.11 0.92 6.28
C ALA A 93 -0.99 1.58 7.66
N ARG A 94 -1.97 1.35 8.53
CA ARG A 94 -1.97 1.83 9.93
C ARG A 94 -2.62 0.82 10.86
N ILE A 95 -2.13 0.82 12.09
CA ILE A 95 -2.83 0.17 13.20
C ILE A 95 -4.03 1.02 13.64
N PRO A 96 -5.12 0.44 14.14
CA PRO A 96 -6.33 1.19 14.48
C PRO A 96 -6.08 2.37 15.43
N MET A 97 -5.26 2.20 16.45
CA MET A 97 -4.97 3.27 17.42
C MET A 97 -4.27 4.51 16.83
N ALA A 98 -3.77 4.43 15.59
CA ALA A 98 -3.12 5.54 14.91
C ALA A 98 -4.07 6.36 14.03
N VAL A 99 -5.30 5.88 13.82
CA VAL A 99 -6.39 6.55 13.09
C VAL A 99 -7.37 7.13 14.10
N ASN A 100 -7.96 8.29 13.78
CA ASN A 100 -8.97 8.90 14.65
C ASN A 100 -10.28 8.11 14.54
N ASP A 101 -10.91 7.78 15.67
CA ASP A 101 -12.14 6.99 15.74
C ASP A 101 -13.31 7.58 14.92
N ASN A 102 -13.33 8.91 14.76
CA ASN A 102 -14.36 9.61 13.98
C ASN A 102 -13.91 9.98 12.56
N ALA A 103 -12.76 9.50 12.11
CA ALA A 103 -12.31 9.77 10.76
C ALA A 103 -13.15 9.01 9.71
N PRO A 104 -13.41 9.61 8.54
CA PRO A 104 -14.09 8.95 7.44
C PRO A 104 -13.16 7.96 6.72
N LEU A 105 -12.45 7.12 7.48
CA LEU A 105 -11.55 6.08 7.02
C LEU A 105 -12.09 4.71 7.42
N LEU A 106 -12.16 3.82 6.45
CA LEU A 106 -12.64 2.46 6.62
C LEU A 106 -11.48 1.49 6.40
N PRO A 107 -11.21 0.57 7.33
CA PRO A 107 -10.19 -0.46 7.11
C PRO A 107 -10.73 -1.53 6.16
N LEU A 108 -9.83 -2.24 5.47
CA LEU A 108 -10.20 -3.49 4.82
C LEU A 108 -10.68 -4.49 5.89
N THR A 109 -11.49 -5.48 5.48
CA THR A 109 -12.09 -6.46 6.40
C THR A 109 -11.07 -7.31 7.15
N THR A 110 -9.89 -7.49 6.57
CA THR A 110 -8.79 -8.30 7.10
C THR A 110 -7.53 -7.44 7.24
N PRO A 111 -6.73 -7.60 8.30
CA PRO A 111 -5.43 -6.92 8.38
C PRO A 111 -4.46 -7.49 7.35
N ILE A 112 -3.57 -6.62 6.85
CA ILE A 112 -2.47 -7.04 5.95
C ILE A 112 -1.58 -8.03 6.72
N GLN A 113 -1.10 -7.62 7.87
CA GLN A 113 -0.24 -8.37 8.79
C GLN A 113 -0.36 -7.81 10.22
N GLU A 114 0.36 -8.41 11.17
CA GLU A 114 0.57 -7.83 12.49
C GLU A 114 1.77 -6.88 12.47
N ALA A 115 1.54 -5.63 12.86
CA ALA A 115 2.63 -4.70 13.14
C ALA A 115 3.26 -5.05 14.48
N ARG A 116 4.55 -5.41 14.49
CA ARG A 116 5.30 -5.79 15.67
C ARG A 116 6.35 -4.71 15.96
N LEU A 117 6.20 -4.00 17.07
CA LEU A 117 7.18 -3.04 17.54
C LEU A 117 8.21 -3.78 18.39
N VAL A 118 9.46 -3.71 17.99
CA VAL A 118 10.58 -4.37 18.67
C VAL A 118 11.61 -3.35 19.16
N SER A 119 12.41 -3.75 20.11
CA SER A 119 13.64 -3.05 20.48
C SER A 119 14.83 -3.64 19.74
N VAL A 120 15.80 -2.79 19.43
CA VAL A 120 17.10 -3.19 18.84
C VAL A 120 18.21 -2.62 19.70
N ALA A 121 19.22 -3.42 20.00
CA ALA A 121 20.43 -3.03 20.72
C ALA A 121 21.68 -3.48 19.98
N LEU A 122 22.80 -2.78 20.21
CA LEU A 122 24.11 -3.15 19.65
C LEU A 122 24.91 -3.94 20.69
N ASN A 123 25.49 -5.10 20.28
CA ASN A 123 26.38 -5.93 21.10
C ASN A 123 25.82 -6.28 22.49
N GLY A 124 24.51 -6.32 22.65
CA GLY A 124 23.86 -6.53 23.93
C GLY A 124 22.49 -7.19 23.81
N LYS A 125 21.85 -7.38 24.95
CA LYS A 125 20.48 -7.89 24.98
C LYS A 125 19.52 -6.74 24.70
N ALA A 126 18.73 -6.86 23.64
CA ALA A 126 17.64 -5.96 23.38
C ALA A 126 16.55 -6.09 24.46
N GLY A 127 15.89 -4.99 24.79
CA GLY A 127 14.82 -4.99 25.79
C GLY A 127 13.58 -5.72 25.27
N ASP A 128 12.91 -6.42 26.17
CA ASP A 128 11.71 -7.23 25.88
C ASP A 128 10.46 -6.72 26.63
N SER A 129 10.58 -5.63 27.35
CA SER A 129 9.51 -5.05 28.16
C SER A 129 9.72 -3.56 28.40
N LYS A 130 8.65 -2.83 28.75
CA LYS A 130 8.76 -1.43 29.16
C LYS A 130 9.72 -1.24 30.34
N ALA A 131 9.79 -2.21 31.25
CA ALA A 131 10.69 -2.14 32.40
C ALA A 131 12.17 -2.18 31.97
N SER A 132 12.52 -2.96 30.95
CA SER A 132 13.90 -3.06 30.44
C SER A 132 14.36 -1.80 29.69
N LEU A 133 13.45 -0.89 29.39
CA LEU A 133 13.72 0.39 28.71
C LEU A 133 13.95 1.56 29.66
N LYS A 134 13.69 1.40 30.99
CA LYS A 134 13.82 2.47 31.97
C LYS A 134 15.24 3.04 32.02
N GLY A 135 15.33 4.37 32.16
CA GLY A 135 16.59 5.10 32.27
C GLY A 135 17.48 5.08 31.03
N LYS A 136 17.01 4.51 29.92
CA LYS A 136 17.78 4.41 28.68
C LYS A 136 17.54 5.60 27.75
N ARG A 137 18.54 5.87 26.90
CA ARG A 137 18.39 6.74 25.73
C ARG A 137 17.73 5.93 24.62
N ILE A 138 16.50 6.26 24.29
CA ILE A 138 15.67 5.50 23.36
C ILE A 138 15.47 6.29 22.08
N GLY A 139 15.96 5.75 20.96
CA GLY A 139 15.70 6.28 19.64
C GLY A 139 14.45 5.65 19.04
N PHE A 140 13.73 6.42 18.21
CA PHE A 140 12.55 5.93 17.49
C PHE A 140 12.17 6.84 16.32
N LEU A 141 11.34 6.31 15.41
CA LEU A 141 10.84 7.09 14.28
C LEU A 141 9.71 8.03 14.69
N ASN A 142 9.83 9.28 14.29
CA ASN A 142 8.81 10.27 14.52
C ASN A 142 7.51 9.92 13.77
N GLY A 143 6.36 10.12 14.43
CA GLY A 143 5.03 9.86 13.84
C GLY A 143 4.49 8.43 14.03
N TYR A 144 5.26 7.52 14.64
CA TYR A 144 4.79 6.18 15.01
C TYR A 144 4.07 6.22 16.37
N ARG A 145 2.75 6.46 16.36
CA ARG A 145 1.95 6.66 17.59
C ARG A 145 2.01 5.50 18.58
N MET A 146 2.27 4.27 18.11
CA MET A 146 2.39 3.10 18.98
C MET A 146 3.55 3.21 19.98
N ILE A 147 4.59 3.98 19.65
CA ILE A 147 5.78 4.13 20.50
C ILE A 147 5.46 4.75 21.85
N ALA A 148 4.55 5.71 21.90
CA ALA A 148 4.13 6.35 23.13
C ALA A 148 3.57 5.37 24.19
N ARG A 149 3.08 4.19 23.76
CA ARG A 149 2.55 3.15 24.67
C ARG A 149 3.64 2.39 25.42
N VAL A 150 4.83 2.30 24.84
CA VAL A 150 5.95 1.49 25.37
C VAL A 150 7.04 2.34 26.01
N LEU A 151 7.09 3.65 25.73
CA LEU A 151 8.09 4.53 26.31
C LEU A 151 7.90 4.66 27.84
N PRO A 152 8.97 4.46 28.65
CA PRO A 152 8.97 4.83 30.04
C PRO A 152 9.03 6.35 30.22
N GLU A 153 8.50 6.86 31.34
CA GLU A 153 8.52 8.28 31.65
C GLU A 153 9.94 8.82 31.89
N ASP A 154 10.83 7.97 32.41
CA ASP A 154 12.22 8.28 32.73
C ASP A 154 13.21 8.06 31.57
N ALA A 155 12.73 7.70 30.40
CA ALA A 155 13.57 7.51 29.22
C ALA A 155 13.98 8.84 28.56
N THR A 156 15.24 8.94 28.15
CA THR A 156 15.69 10.01 27.25
C THR A 156 15.27 9.68 25.83
N GLN A 157 14.40 10.49 25.24
CA GLN A 157 13.80 10.24 23.94
C GLN A 157 14.55 10.95 22.83
N VAL A 158 14.87 10.22 21.74
CA VAL A 158 15.53 10.73 20.54
C VAL A 158 14.70 10.35 19.32
N ALA A 159 13.96 11.32 18.77
CA ALA A 159 13.19 11.10 17.56
C ALA A 159 14.06 11.25 16.31
N THR A 160 13.91 10.32 15.35
CA THR A 160 14.61 10.32 14.05
C THR A 160 13.62 10.41 12.90
N SER A 161 14.11 10.75 11.70
CA SER A 161 13.30 10.83 10.49
C SER A 161 13.13 9.48 9.78
N ASP A 162 14.11 8.59 9.94
CA ASP A 162 14.18 7.32 9.23
C ASP A 162 14.99 6.27 10.02
N THR A 163 14.88 5.00 9.61
CA THR A 163 15.55 3.87 10.26
C THR A 163 17.07 3.91 10.05
N PHE A 164 17.57 4.46 8.94
CA PHE A 164 19.02 4.57 8.75
C PHE A 164 19.66 5.46 9.81
N GLN A 165 19.10 6.66 10.02
CA GLN A 165 19.56 7.57 11.08
C GLN A 165 19.42 6.93 12.46
N LEU A 166 18.33 6.20 12.69
CA LEU A 166 18.08 5.52 13.96
C LEU A 166 19.17 4.48 14.28
N ILE A 167 19.54 3.64 13.31
CA ILE A 167 20.58 2.62 13.47
C ILE A 167 21.97 3.28 13.58
N ASP A 168 22.28 4.32 12.83
CA ASP A 168 23.54 5.06 12.92
C ASP A 168 23.73 5.65 14.34
N LEU A 169 22.69 6.21 14.94
CA LEU A 169 22.74 6.69 16.33
C LEU A 169 22.99 5.55 17.33
N LEU A 170 22.41 4.39 17.11
CA LEU A 170 22.61 3.21 17.93
C LEU A 170 24.08 2.70 17.83
N GLU A 171 24.61 2.59 16.61
CA GLU A 171 25.98 2.15 16.33
C GLU A 171 27.03 3.12 16.89
N ARG A 172 26.75 4.40 16.89
CA ARG A 172 27.61 5.44 17.49
C ARG A 172 27.44 5.56 19.02
N GLY A 173 26.62 4.74 19.64
CA GLY A 173 26.34 4.80 21.08
C GLY A 173 25.68 6.11 21.52
N ARG A 174 24.97 6.80 20.65
CA ARG A 174 24.20 8.00 20.97
C ARG A 174 22.85 7.68 21.61
N ILE A 175 22.32 6.50 21.29
CA ILE A 175 21.17 5.89 21.94
C ILE A 175 21.57 4.49 22.43
N ASP A 176 20.86 3.98 23.43
CA ASP A 176 21.11 2.66 24.02
C ASP A 176 20.21 1.60 23.40
N VAL A 177 19.03 2.01 22.92
CA VAL A 177 18.02 1.16 22.31
C VAL A 177 17.32 1.92 21.18
N ALA A 178 17.11 1.24 20.07
CA ALA A 178 16.25 1.71 19.00
C ALA A 178 14.90 0.98 19.05
N LEU A 179 13.79 1.69 18.86
CA LEU A 179 12.45 1.15 18.70
C LEU A 179 12.01 1.29 17.24
N THR A 180 11.71 0.18 16.59
CA THR A 180 11.29 0.15 15.19
C THR A 180 10.37 -1.05 14.91
N LEU A 181 9.82 -1.13 13.71
CA LEU A 181 9.07 -2.30 13.27
C LEU A 181 10.00 -3.50 13.05
N GLU A 182 9.49 -4.70 13.32
CA GLU A 182 10.27 -5.94 13.23
C GLU A 182 10.91 -6.13 11.84
N TRP A 183 10.21 -5.79 10.75
CA TRP A 183 10.76 -5.93 9.40
C TRP A 183 11.96 -5.02 9.16
N ASP A 184 11.89 -3.77 9.64
CA ASP A 184 13.00 -2.82 9.54
C ASP A 184 14.18 -3.24 10.44
N ALA A 185 13.87 -3.80 11.62
CA ALA A 185 14.89 -4.35 12.51
C ALA A 185 15.60 -5.57 11.89
N LEU A 186 14.84 -6.47 11.25
CA LEU A 186 15.39 -7.65 10.56
C LEU A 186 16.28 -7.23 9.38
N ALA A 187 15.88 -6.26 8.60
CA ALA A 187 16.68 -5.71 7.51
C ALA A 187 17.96 -5.07 8.04
N ALA A 188 17.88 -4.26 9.11
CA ALA A 188 19.05 -3.67 9.75
C ALA A 188 20.02 -4.74 10.30
N LYS A 189 19.50 -5.78 10.98
CA LYS A 189 20.31 -6.88 11.50
C LYS A 189 21.06 -7.66 10.43
N ARG A 190 20.50 -7.79 9.24
CA ARG A 190 21.19 -8.41 8.11
C ARG A 190 22.41 -7.60 7.65
N LYS A 191 22.32 -6.26 7.68
CA LYS A 191 23.45 -5.36 7.38
C LYS A 191 24.49 -5.34 8.51
N ASN A 192 24.02 -5.44 9.77
CA ASN A 192 24.88 -5.49 10.95
C ASN A 192 24.48 -6.65 11.86
N PRO A 193 25.15 -7.82 11.75
CA PRO A 193 24.86 -9.00 12.59
C PRO A 193 25.02 -8.79 14.09
N ASN A 194 25.74 -7.74 14.53
CA ASN A 194 25.93 -7.41 15.95
C ASN A 194 24.67 -6.77 16.58
N LEU A 195 23.67 -6.45 15.77
CA LEU A 195 22.38 -6.00 16.27
C LEU A 195 21.60 -7.17 16.88
N SER A 196 21.07 -6.96 18.06
CA SER A 196 20.15 -7.87 18.76
C SER A 196 18.74 -7.30 18.68
N ILE A 197 17.77 -8.15 18.35
CA ILE A 197 16.35 -7.79 18.30
C ILE A 197 15.66 -8.44 19.50
N GLY A 198 14.88 -7.66 20.26
CA GLY A 198 14.08 -8.15 21.37
C GLY A 198 12.75 -8.74 20.94
N GLU A 199 12.06 -9.35 21.90
CA GLU A 199 10.66 -9.75 21.68
C GLU A 199 9.79 -8.53 21.44
N PRO A 200 8.65 -8.70 20.73
CA PRO A 200 7.73 -7.60 20.45
C PRO A 200 7.21 -6.94 21.73
N LEU A 201 7.46 -5.64 21.87
CA LEU A 201 6.98 -4.80 22.97
C LEU A 201 5.49 -4.47 22.81
N LEU A 202 5.03 -4.44 21.55
CA LEU A 202 3.63 -4.20 21.19
C LEU A 202 3.35 -4.89 19.85
N GLN A 203 2.17 -5.49 19.75
CA GLN A 203 1.62 -6.04 18.51
C GLN A 203 0.24 -5.45 18.26
N ALA A 204 -0.07 -5.19 17.00
CA ALA A 204 -1.39 -4.70 16.61
C ALA A 204 -1.66 -5.03 15.14
N PRO A 205 -2.91 -5.31 14.77
CA PRO A 205 -3.26 -5.58 13.38
C PRO A 205 -3.04 -4.33 12.52
N LEU A 206 -2.41 -4.54 11.36
CA LEU A 206 -2.05 -3.50 10.40
C LEU A 206 -3.02 -3.54 9.24
N TYR A 207 -3.83 -2.49 9.07
CA TYR A 207 -4.84 -2.41 8.01
C TYR A 207 -4.43 -1.40 6.94
N HIS A 208 -4.81 -1.69 5.70
CA HIS A 208 -4.98 -0.66 4.68
C HIS A 208 -6.28 0.09 4.94
N TRP A 209 -6.24 1.41 4.83
CA TRP A 209 -7.37 2.28 5.09
C TRP A 209 -7.81 2.99 3.82
N VAL A 210 -9.11 2.96 3.56
CA VAL A 210 -9.76 3.56 2.39
C VAL A 210 -10.67 4.69 2.87
N HIS A 211 -10.60 5.86 2.25
CA HIS A 211 -11.52 6.95 2.56
C HIS A 211 -12.94 6.57 2.16
N GLU A 212 -13.94 6.97 2.93
CA GLU A 212 -15.35 6.58 2.73
C GLU A 212 -15.89 6.91 1.34
N SER A 213 -15.36 7.96 0.68
CA SER A 213 -15.69 8.30 -0.71
C SER A 213 -15.31 7.20 -1.72
N ARG A 214 -14.50 6.23 -1.31
CA ARG A 214 -14.04 5.08 -2.10
C ARG A 214 -14.46 3.73 -1.48
N LYS A 215 -15.44 3.74 -0.61
CA LYS A 215 -15.94 2.53 0.07
C LYS A 215 -16.33 1.39 -0.89
N ASP A 216 -16.73 1.72 -2.10
CA ASP A 216 -17.11 0.73 -3.11
C ASP A 216 -15.90 -0.08 -3.64
N ASP A 217 -14.67 0.35 -3.41
CA ASP A 217 -13.45 -0.40 -3.73
C ASP A 217 -13.19 -1.51 -2.68
N ILE A 218 -13.65 -1.35 -1.44
CA ILE A 218 -13.37 -2.24 -0.29
C ILE A 218 -13.72 -3.70 -0.55
N PRO A 219 -14.89 -4.06 -1.11
CA PRO A 219 -15.23 -5.48 -1.30
C PRO A 219 -14.27 -6.22 -2.25
N CYS A 220 -13.77 -5.54 -3.29
CA CYS A 220 -12.78 -6.14 -4.19
C CYS A 220 -11.42 -6.24 -3.50
N LEU A 221 -10.93 -5.15 -2.90
CA LEU A 221 -9.64 -5.11 -2.23
C LEU A 221 -9.55 -6.13 -1.08
N SER A 222 -10.63 -6.28 -0.30
CA SER A 222 -10.67 -7.27 0.80
C SER A 222 -10.57 -8.70 0.28
N ARG A 223 -11.31 -9.06 -0.77
CA ARG A 223 -11.19 -10.40 -1.39
C ARG A 223 -9.81 -10.65 -1.97
N ALA A 224 -9.21 -9.65 -2.63
CA ALA A 224 -7.85 -9.75 -3.15
C ALA A 224 -6.84 -10.00 -2.01
N LEU A 225 -6.97 -9.26 -0.90
CA LEU A 225 -6.12 -9.43 0.28
C LEU A 225 -6.25 -10.83 0.89
N GLU A 226 -7.49 -11.32 1.05
CA GLU A 226 -7.75 -12.67 1.55
C GLU A 226 -7.14 -13.74 0.64
N SER A 227 -7.25 -13.58 -0.68
CA SER A 227 -6.65 -14.48 -1.66
C SER A 227 -5.12 -14.49 -1.57
N MET A 228 -4.48 -13.32 -1.48
CA MET A 228 -3.02 -13.21 -1.33
C MET A 228 -2.52 -13.80 -0.01
N LYS A 229 -3.30 -13.66 1.07
CA LYS A 229 -2.98 -14.30 2.35
C LYS A 229 -3.11 -15.82 2.27
N ALA A 230 -4.19 -16.32 1.69
CA ALA A 230 -4.44 -17.76 1.55
C ALA A 230 -3.40 -18.46 0.65
N SER A 231 -2.86 -17.77 -0.35
CA SER A 231 -1.81 -18.28 -1.22
C SER A 231 -0.39 -18.19 -0.63
N GLY A 232 -0.21 -17.47 0.50
CA GLY A 232 1.12 -17.19 1.06
C GLY A 232 1.89 -16.09 0.30
N GLU A 233 1.27 -15.42 -0.68
CA GLU A 233 1.94 -14.39 -1.50
C GLU A 233 2.43 -13.21 -0.66
N ILE A 234 1.70 -12.81 0.38
CA ILE A 234 2.12 -11.74 1.28
C ILE A 234 3.39 -12.12 2.03
N ASP A 235 3.44 -13.33 2.58
CA ASP A 235 4.60 -13.84 3.32
C ASP A 235 5.82 -13.97 2.39
N GLN A 236 5.60 -14.37 1.13
CA GLN A 236 6.64 -14.42 0.11
C GLN A 236 7.19 -13.02 -0.20
N ILE A 237 6.33 -12.01 -0.42
CA ILE A 237 6.75 -10.61 -0.66
C ILE A 237 7.60 -10.11 0.51
N ILE A 238 7.17 -10.36 1.73
CA ILE A 238 7.88 -9.93 2.94
C ILE A 238 9.24 -10.62 3.04
N SER A 239 9.28 -11.94 2.87
CA SER A 239 10.51 -12.74 2.93
C SER A 239 11.52 -12.30 1.88
N ASP A 240 11.07 -12.15 0.63
CA ASP A 240 11.92 -11.75 -0.49
C ASP A 240 12.44 -10.33 -0.30
N GLY A 241 11.59 -9.39 0.09
CA GLY A 241 11.96 -8.00 0.28
C GLY A 241 12.95 -7.80 1.42
N ILE A 242 12.76 -8.47 2.56
CA ILE A 242 13.77 -8.49 3.62
C ILE A 242 15.07 -9.15 3.10
N GLY A 243 15.00 -10.10 2.16
CA GLY A 243 16.14 -10.76 1.54
C GLY A 243 16.93 -9.89 0.54
N GLN A 244 16.23 -9.12 -0.29
CA GLN A 244 16.83 -8.38 -1.41
C GLN A 244 17.59 -7.11 -1.01
N GLU A 245 17.25 -6.48 0.10
CA GLU A 245 17.95 -5.27 0.58
C GLU A 245 19.42 -5.50 0.95
N ILE A 246 19.87 -6.77 0.96
CA ILE A 246 21.28 -7.13 1.17
C ILE A 246 22.12 -6.95 -0.10
N ALA A 247 21.51 -6.88 -1.27
CA ALA A 247 22.21 -6.91 -2.56
C ALA A 247 22.52 -5.49 -3.13
N GLN A 248 22.16 -4.42 -2.41
CA GLN A 248 22.48 -3.03 -2.75
C GLN A 248 23.44 -2.41 -1.73
#